data_1e42781eb2cbbcc01623152b53b29903
#
_entry.id   1e42781eb2cbbcc01623152b53b29903
#
_cell.length_a   1.000
_cell.length_b   1.000
_cell.length_c   1.000
_cell.angle_alpha   90.00
_cell.angle_beta   90.00
_cell.angle_gamma   90.00
#
_symmetry.space_group_name_H-M   'P 1'
#
loop_
_entity.id
_entity.type
_entity.pdbx_description
1 polymer ?
#
loop_
_entity_poly.entity_id
_entity_poly.type
_entity_poly.pdbx_seq_one_letter_code
_entity_poly.pdbx_strand_id
1 'polypeptide(L)'
;MPIETEIKFPVDDLAGLTHRLEEAGFHLETPRSFESNVLYDTPKREMRARTEILRIRDYAGHWLVTHKRLPDVGPGEDRHKHRVETETLVADGAALEEIFLAIGLVAAFRYEKWRTEWSDGEGHCVVDETPIGNYAELEGSAEWIDQAAARLGVAHSQYVTLSYGRLFDLWREEHHSAAEDLTFAAVQGAEKSGLEGGGVSTPA
;
A
#
# COMPACT_ATOMS: atom_id res chain seq x y z
N MET A 1 16.33 -5.09 14.70
CA MET A 1 15.54 -4.22 13.80
C MET A 1 14.09 -4.41 14.18
N PRO A 2 13.29 -3.35 14.23
CA PRO A 2 11.89 -3.47 14.58
C PRO A 2 11.17 -4.34 13.52
N ILE A 3 10.25 -5.18 14.00
CA ILE A 3 9.33 -5.94 13.15
C ILE A 3 8.05 -5.13 13.10
N GLU A 4 7.68 -4.67 11.92
CA GLU A 4 6.38 -4.11 11.62
C GLU A 4 5.36 -5.25 11.55
N THR A 5 4.26 -5.10 12.26
CA THR A 5 3.14 -6.04 12.23
C THR A 5 1.90 -5.28 11.83
N GLU A 6 1.21 -5.72 10.79
CA GLU A 6 0.04 -5.04 10.22
C GLU A 6 -1.03 -6.02 9.73
N ILE A 7 -2.25 -5.52 9.65
CA ILE A 7 -3.32 -6.07 8.80
C ILE A 7 -3.88 -4.96 7.93
N LYS A 8 -4.50 -5.35 6.83
CA LYS A 8 -5.27 -4.48 5.96
C LYS A 8 -6.71 -4.98 5.88
N PHE A 9 -7.67 -4.09 5.64
CA PHE A 9 -9.04 -4.46 5.33
C PHE A 9 -9.67 -3.48 4.35
N PRO A 10 -10.62 -3.91 3.48
CA PRO A 10 -11.29 -3.03 2.54
C PRO A 10 -12.25 -2.08 3.26
N VAL A 11 -12.45 -0.88 2.69
CA VAL A 11 -13.29 0.18 3.24
C VAL A 11 -14.25 0.69 2.16
N ASP A 12 -15.53 0.34 2.29
CA ASP A 12 -16.57 0.83 1.38
C ASP A 12 -17.13 2.19 1.82
N ASP A 13 -17.15 2.46 3.14
CA ASP A 13 -17.67 3.69 3.76
C ASP A 13 -16.57 4.40 4.55
N LEU A 14 -15.88 5.34 3.89
CA LEU A 14 -14.83 6.15 4.50
C LEU A 14 -15.36 7.05 5.64
N ALA A 15 -16.54 7.63 5.46
CA ALA A 15 -17.13 8.51 6.48
C ALA A 15 -17.53 7.71 7.73
N GLY A 16 -18.14 6.56 7.54
CA GLY A 16 -18.47 5.66 8.64
C GLY A 16 -17.25 5.11 9.36
N LEU A 17 -16.16 4.81 8.64
CA LEU A 17 -14.90 4.41 9.28
C LEU A 17 -14.30 5.55 10.11
N THR A 18 -14.27 6.78 9.56
CA THR A 18 -13.78 7.97 10.29
C THR A 18 -14.54 8.16 11.60
N HIS A 19 -15.87 8.07 11.57
CA HIS A 19 -16.68 8.18 12.77
C HIS A 19 -16.38 7.08 13.80
N ARG A 20 -16.22 5.81 13.36
CA ARG A 20 -15.84 4.70 14.26
C ARG A 20 -14.45 4.88 14.84
N LEU A 21 -13.49 5.44 14.08
CA LEU A 21 -12.15 5.76 14.60
C LEU A 21 -12.22 6.79 15.73
N GLU A 22 -12.98 7.87 15.54
CA GLU A 22 -13.18 8.91 16.56
C GLU A 22 -13.86 8.33 17.82
N GLU A 23 -14.93 7.53 17.67
CA GLU A 23 -15.61 6.85 18.78
C GLU A 23 -14.72 5.84 19.50
N ALA A 24 -13.81 5.17 18.77
CA ALA A 24 -12.83 4.24 19.34
C ALA A 24 -11.63 4.94 20.00
N GLY A 25 -11.59 6.28 20.01
CA GLY A 25 -10.56 7.08 20.68
C GLY A 25 -9.31 7.34 19.84
N PHE A 26 -9.35 7.12 18.54
CA PHE A 26 -8.28 7.51 17.64
C PHE A 26 -8.30 9.03 17.39
N HIS A 27 -7.12 9.60 17.26
CA HIS A 27 -6.91 11.01 16.92
C HIS A 27 -6.25 11.11 15.55
N LEU A 28 -6.67 12.11 14.78
CA LEU A 28 -6.05 12.41 13.48
C LEU A 28 -4.60 12.89 13.70
N GLU A 29 -3.63 12.19 13.13
CA GLU A 29 -2.21 12.56 13.16
C GLU A 29 -1.79 13.27 11.88
N THR A 30 -2.08 12.68 10.73
CA THR A 30 -1.78 13.26 9.43
C THR A 30 -3.07 13.39 8.63
N PRO A 31 -3.48 14.62 8.24
CA PRO A 31 -4.64 14.81 7.40
C PRO A 31 -4.42 14.19 6.02
N ARG A 32 -5.52 13.97 5.29
CA ARG A 32 -5.51 13.40 3.93
C ARG A 32 -4.44 14.05 3.06
N SER A 33 -3.39 13.31 2.78
CA SER A 33 -2.22 13.75 2.02
C SER A 33 -1.94 12.81 0.86
N PHE A 34 -1.47 13.36 -0.25
CA PHE A 34 -1.08 12.55 -1.41
C PHE A 34 0.24 11.84 -1.13
N GLU A 35 0.30 10.57 -1.50
CA GLU A 35 1.49 9.73 -1.38
C GLU A 35 1.83 9.14 -2.75
N SER A 36 3.07 9.34 -3.18
CA SER A 36 3.64 8.73 -4.38
C SER A 36 4.81 7.83 -4.00
N ASN A 37 4.85 6.64 -4.60
CA ASN A 37 5.85 5.64 -4.31
C ASN A 37 6.46 5.08 -5.57
N VAL A 38 7.77 4.87 -5.54
CA VAL A 38 8.50 4.14 -6.58
C VAL A 38 9.24 2.98 -5.91
N LEU A 39 8.97 1.77 -6.37
CA LEU A 39 9.72 0.58 -5.98
C LEU A 39 10.86 0.35 -6.97
N TYR A 40 12.03 0.10 -6.43
CA TYR A 40 13.24 -0.20 -7.19
C TYR A 40 13.63 -1.66 -7.06
N ASP A 41 14.14 -2.23 -8.14
CA ASP A 41 14.63 -3.60 -8.18
C ASP A 41 15.78 -3.73 -9.20
N THR A 42 16.46 -4.85 -9.19
CA THR A 42 17.34 -5.19 -10.31
C THR A 42 16.52 -5.43 -11.59
N PRO A 43 17.12 -5.30 -12.80
CA PRO A 43 16.41 -5.62 -14.05
C PRO A 43 15.86 -7.05 -14.08
N LYS A 44 16.41 -7.96 -13.29
CA LYS A 44 15.95 -9.36 -13.16
C LYS A 44 14.90 -9.58 -12.08
N ARG A 45 14.45 -8.52 -11.40
CA ARG A 45 13.45 -8.59 -10.32
C ARG A 45 13.87 -9.48 -9.13
N GLU A 46 15.14 -9.45 -8.78
CA GLU A 46 15.72 -10.31 -7.75
C GLU A 46 15.21 -9.96 -6.33
N MET A 47 14.94 -8.68 -6.04
CA MET A 47 14.36 -8.28 -4.75
C MET A 47 12.91 -8.79 -4.64
N ARG A 48 12.10 -8.61 -5.67
CA ARG A 48 10.74 -9.17 -5.73
C ARG A 48 10.74 -10.68 -5.52
N ALA A 49 11.68 -11.39 -6.13
CA ALA A 49 11.82 -12.84 -5.98
C ALA A 49 12.11 -13.26 -4.53
N ARG A 50 12.80 -12.41 -3.74
CA ARG A 50 13.05 -12.61 -2.31
C ARG A 50 11.98 -11.99 -1.40
N THR A 51 10.90 -11.45 -1.95
CA THR A 51 9.86 -10.73 -1.22
C THR A 51 10.42 -9.50 -0.47
N GLU A 52 11.43 -8.87 -1.05
CA GLU A 52 12.02 -7.62 -0.57
C GLU A 52 11.45 -6.43 -1.33
N ILE A 53 11.41 -5.28 -0.64
CA ILE A 53 10.98 -3.99 -1.19
C ILE A 53 12.07 -2.98 -0.91
N LEU A 54 12.50 -2.24 -1.94
CA LEU A 54 13.25 -1.01 -1.83
C LEU A 54 12.40 0.10 -2.44
N ARG A 55 12.04 1.10 -1.65
CA ARG A 55 11.07 2.12 -2.02
C ARG A 55 11.61 3.52 -1.74
N ILE A 56 11.38 4.44 -2.68
CA ILE A 56 11.39 5.88 -2.40
C ILE A 56 9.94 6.33 -2.33
N ARG A 57 9.58 7.07 -1.26
CA ARG A 57 8.25 7.61 -1.00
C ARG A 57 8.34 9.12 -0.92
N ASP A 58 7.44 9.81 -1.61
CA ASP A 58 7.11 11.22 -1.40
C ASP A 58 5.76 11.30 -0.69
N TYR A 59 5.76 11.80 0.55
CA TYR A 59 4.58 11.84 1.39
C TYR A 59 4.62 13.01 2.37
N ALA A 60 3.55 13.79 2.43
CA ALA A 60 3.39 14.92 3.35
C ALA A 60 4.56 15.92 3.33
N GLY A 61 5.20 16.10 2.15
CA GLY A 61 6.34 16.99 1.96
C GLY A 61 7.70 16.42 2.40
N HIS A 62 7.76 15.12 2.62
CA HIS A 62 8.98 14.42 3.02
C HIS A 62 9.31 13.29 2.06
N TRP A 63 10.61 13.14 1.79
CA TRP A 63 11.12 11.97 1.10
C TRP A 63 11.63 10.93 2.08
N LEU A 64 11.22 9.67 1.87
CA LEU A 64 11.64 8.54 2.69
C LEU A 64 12.20 7.45 1.78
N VAL A 65 13.24 6.78 2.25
CA VAL A 65 13.71 5.53 1.66
C VAL A 65 13.41 4.40 2.62
N THR A 66 12.77 3.34 2.13
CA THR A 66 12.34 2.20 2.92
C THR A 66 12.88 0.92 2.31
N HIS A 67 13.46 0.04 3.12
CA HIS A 67 13.74 -1.35 2.78
C HIS A 67 12.92 -2.27 3.68
N LYS A 68 12.12 -3.15 3.07
CA LYS A 68 11.32 -4.17 3.78
C LYS A 68 11.74 -5.57 3.32
N ARG A 69 11.84 -6.51 4.26
CA ARG A 69 12.12 -7.93 3.99
C ARG A 69 11.34 -8.85 4.92
N LEU A 70 11.31 -10.12 4.60
CA LEU A 70 10.75 -11.11 5.52
C LEU A 70 11.63 -11.22 6.78
N PRO A 71 11.05 -11.49 7.96
CA PRO A 71 11.82 -11.89 9.14
C PRO A 71 12.61 -13.18 8.88
N ASP A 72 13.80 -13.30 9.50
CA ASP A 72 14.66 -14.49 9.35
C ASP A 72 14.03 -15.75 9.95
N VAL A 73 13.15 -15.57 10.95
CA VAL A 73 12.33 -16.63 11.53
C VAL A 73 10.87 -16.24 11.27
N GLY A 74 10.17 -17.07 10.53
CA GLY A 74 8.76 -16.83 10.24
C GLY A 74 7.92 -16.86 11.51
N PRO A 75 6.89 -16.01 11.63
CA PRO A 75 6.00 -15.95 12.79
C PRO A 75 5.08 -17.19 12.92
N GLY A 76 5.23 -18.19 12.07
CA GLY A 76 4.32 -19.32 11.98
C GLY A 76 3.09 -19.02 11.12
N GLU A 77 2.05 -19.82 11.27
CA GLU A 77 0.73 -19.53 10.69
C GLU A 77 0.09 -18.40 11.51
N ASP A 78 0.20 -17.16 10.99
CA ASP A 78 -0.36 -15.98 11.62
C ASP A 78 -1.24 -15.23 10.59
N ARG A 79 -2.29 -14.59 11.12
CA ARG A 79 -3.23 -13.77 10.35
C ARG A 79 -2.72 -12.34 10.11
N HIS A 80 -1.58 -12.00 10.71
CA HIS A 80 -0.94 -10.71 10.57
C HIS A 80 0.22 -10.79 9.57
N LYS A 81 0.51 -9.67 8.93
CA LYS A 81 1.67 -9.52 8.06
C LYS A 81 2.84 -8.97 8.87
N HIS A 82 3.99 -9.61 8.75
CA HIS A 82 5.21 -9.20 9.45
C HIS A 82 6.32 -8.86 8.46
N ARG A 83 7.02 -7.74 8.71
CA ARG A 83 8.17 -7.30 7.92
C ARG A 83 9.26 -6.74 8.83
N VAL A 84 10.51 -7.03 8.49
CA VAL A 84 11.63 -6.25 9.01
C VAL A 84 11.73 -5.01 8.15
N GLU A 85 11.52 -3.85 8.76
CA GLU A 85 11.56 -2.57 8.09
C GLU A 85 12.75 -1.74 8.54
N THR A 86 13.38 -1.07 7.58
CA THR A 86 14.37 -0.02 7.80
C THR A 86 13.97 1.17 6.95
N GLU A 87 13.64 2.27 7.60
CA GLU A 87 13.20 3.50 6.94
C GLU A 87 13.98 4.70 7.45
N THR A 88 14.26 5.66 6.57
CA THR A 88 14.88 6.93 6.95
C THR A 88 14.44 8.04 6.01
N LEU A 89 14.43 9.27 6.55
CA LEU A 89 14.24 10.48 5.78
C LEU A 89 15.44 10.72 4.87
N VAL A 90 15.18 11.22 3.67
CA VAL A 90 16.19 11.70 2.74
C VAL A 90 15.90 13.14 2.35
N ALA A 91 16.96 13.92 2.18
CA ALA A 91 16.82 15.35 1.86
C ALA A 91 16.31 15.59 0.43
N ASP A 92 16.64 14.68 -0.50
CA ASP A 92 16.33 14.79 -1.93
C ASP A 92 16.07 13.40 -2.49
N GLY A 93 14.81 13.09 -2.73
CA GLY A 93 14.38 11.79 -3.28
C GLY A 93 14.78 11.64 -4.76
N ALA A 94 14.81 12.72 -5.53
CA ALA A 94 15.21 12.68 -6.93
C ALA A 94 16.71 12.36 -7.08
N ALA A 95 17.56 12.97 -6.27
CA ALA A 95 18.98 12.63 -6.24
C ALA A 95 19.22 11.17 -5.81
N LEU A 96 18.42 10.66 -4.86
CA LEU A 96 18.50 9.25 -4.47
C LEU A 96 18.04 8.31 -5.59
N GLU A 97 17.01 8.66 -6.36
CA GLU A 97 16.61 7.92 -7.56
C GLU A 97 17.75 7.86 -8.57
N GLU A 98 18.41 8.97 -8.86
CA GLU A 98 19.58 9.00 -9.77
C GLU A 98 20.69 8.06 -9.29
N ILE A 99 20.96 8.02 -7.99
CA ILE A 99 21.94 7.08 -7.40
C ILE A 99 21.50 5.62 -7.63
N PHE A 100 20.23 5.30 -7.39
CA PHE A 100 19.72 3.93 -7.59
C PHE A 100 19.84 3.49 -9.05
N LEU A 101 19.50 4.37 -9.99
CA LEU A 101 19.66 4.10 -11.43
C LEU A 101 21.14 3.94 -11.81
N ALA A 102 22.04 4.79 -11.28
CA ALA A 102 23.46 4.74 -11.55
C ALA A 102 24.14 3.44 -11.06
N ILE A 103 23.65 2.84 -9.97
CA ILE A 103 24.14 1.56 -9.46
C ILE A 103 23.45 0.33 -10.07
N GLY A 104 22.59 0.54 -11.08
CA GLY A 104 21.99 -0.53 -11.89
C GLY A 104 20.63 -1.03 -11.43
N LEU A 105 19.96 -0.32 -10.50
CA LEU A 105 18.56 -0.58 -10.20
C LEU A 105 17.67 0.09 -11.26
N VAL A 106 16.43 -0.37 -11.36
CA VAL A 106 15.41 0.19 -12.23
C VAL A 106 14.14 0.50 -11.44
N ALA A 107 13.39 1.52 -11.84
CA ALA A 107 12.05 1.74 -11.33
C ALA A 107 11.17 0.55 -11.76
N ALA A 108 10.73 -0.21 -10.79
CA ALA A 108 10.12 -1.51 -11.01
C ALA A 108 8.59 -1.49 -10.95
N PHE A 109 8.04 -0.57 -10.18
CA PHE A 109 6.61 -0.39 -9.98
C PHE A 109 6.34 0.95 -9.32
N ARG A 110 5.30 1.65 -9.75
CA ARG A 110 4.83 2.91 -9.16
C ARG A 110 3.45 2.72 -8.58
N TYR A 111 3.17 3.36 -7.44
CA TYR A 111 1.82 3.41 -6.91
C TYR A 111 1.56 4.72 -6.17
N GLU A 112 0.32 5.14 -6.24
CA GLU A 112 -0.18 6.37 -5.64
C GLU A 112 -1.39 6.09 -4.78
N LYS A 113 -1.59 6.92 -3.77
CA LYS A 113 -2.78 6.92 -2.94
C LYS A 113 -2.95 8.24 -2.24
N TRP A 114 -4.14 8.50 -1.73
CA TRP A 114 -4.34 9.48 -0.68
C TRP A 114 -4.35 8.75 0.66
N ARG A 115 -3.58 9.24 1.62
CA ARG A 115 -3.43 8.61 2.94
C ARG A 115 -3.86 9.59 4.03
N THR A 116 -4.62 9.06 5.00
CA THR A 116 -4.96 9.73 6.25
C THR A 116 -4.47 8.85 7.40
N GLU A 117 -3.81 9.42 8.40
CA GLU A 117 -3.24 8.65 9.51
C GLU A 117 -3.90 9.01 10.83
N TRP A 118 -4.20 7.98 11.61
CA TRP A 118 -4.84 8.04 12.90
C TRP A 118 -4.06 7.23 13.93
N SER A 119 -4.07 7.64 15.20
CA SER A 119 -3.46 6.88 16.29
C SER A 119 -4.30 6.97 17.56
N ASP A 120 -4.28 5.92 18.39
CA ASP A 120 -4.79 5.93 19.77
C ASP A 120 -3.65 6.02 20.80
N GLY A 121 -2.41 6.22 20.34
CA GLY A 121 -1.20 6.30 21.16
C GLY A 121 -0.54 4.94 21.44
N GLU A 122 -1.20 3.83 21.11
CA GLU A 122 -0.65 2.47 21.23
C GLU A 122 -0.32 1.87 19.85
N GLY A 123 -1.06 2.27 18.82
CA GLY A 123 -0.86 1.85 17.45
C GLY A 123 -1.47 2.85 16.48
N HIS A 124 -1.37 2.51 15.19
CA HIS A 124 -1.79 3.38 14.10
C HIS A 124 -2.88 2.73 13.23
N CYS A 125 -3.80 3.56 12.77
CA CYS A 125 -4.71 3.21 11.69
C CYS A 125 -4.49 4.16 10.53
N VAL A 126 -4.08 3.64 9.38
CA VAL A 126 -3.98 4.43 8.15
C VAL A 126 -5.14 4.10 7.23
N VAL A 127 -5.71 5.13 6.61
CA VAL A 127 -6.79 5.01 5.63
C VAL A 127 -6.26 5.42 4.29
N ASP A 128 -6.26 4.48 3.34
CA ASP A 128 -5.69 4.62 2.01
C ASP A 128 -6.78 4.60 0.94
N GLU A 129 -6.94 5.71 0.21
CA GLU A 129 -7.76 5.80 -0.99
C GLU A 129 -6.87 5.52 -2.20
N THR A 130 -7.00 4.36 -2.80
CA THR A 130 -6.17 3.91 -3.94
C THR A 130 -6.95 3.92 -5.25
N PRO A 131 -6.29 3.87 -6.41
CA PRO A 131 -6.99 3.76 -7.71
C PRO A 131 -7.89 2.52 -7.86
N ILE A 132 -7.69 1.49 -7.03
CA ILE A 132 -8.42 0.20 -7.10
C ILE A 132 -9.35 -0.04 -5.89
N GLY A 133 -9.65 1.00 -5.13
CA GLY A 133 -10.52 0.93 -3.96
C GLY A 133 -9.85 1.45 -2.69
N ASN A 134 -10.63 1.55 -1.63
CA ASN A 134 -10.16 2.07 -0.36
C ASN A 134 -9.83 0.94 0.61
N TYR A 135 -8.77 1.15 1.38
CA TYR A 135 -8.31 0.20 2.38
C TYR A 135 -7.95 0.94 3.66
N ALA A 136 -8.00 0.24 4.78
CA ALA A 136 -7.35 0.70 6.00
C ALA A 136 -6.35 -0.34 6.47
N GLU A 137 -5.28 0.13 7.11
CA GLU A 137 -4.24 -0.71 7.72
C GLU A 137 -4.22 -0.42 9.22
N LEU A 138 -4.15 -1.48 10.04
CA LEU A 138 -3.85 -1.38 11.45
C LEU A 138 -2.43 -1.87 11.66
N GLU A 139 -1.60 -1.04 12.30
CA GLU A 139 -0.19 -1.30 12.57
C GLU A 139 0.11 -1.14 14.05
N GLY A 140 0.67 -2.19 14.66
CA GLY A 140 0.97 -2.23 16.09
C GLY A 140 1.34 -3.63 16.56
N SER A 141 1.17 -3.92 17.85
CA SER A 141 1.29 -5.29 18.34
C SER A 141 0.11 -6.14 17.84
N ALA A 142 0.32 -7.45 17.62
CA ALA A 142 -0.73 -8.34 17.14
C ALA A 142 -1.98 -8.30 18.04
N GLU A 143 -1.79 -8.23 19.36
CA GLU A 143 -2.88 -8.12 20.32
C GLU A 143 -3.65 -6.80 20.18
N TRP A 144 -2.93 -5.68 20.06
CA TRP A 144 -3.55 -4.38 19.83
C TRP A 144 -4.33 -4.35 18.51
N ILE A 145 -3.76 -4.88 17.43
CA ILE A 145 -4.43 -4.97 16.12
C ILE A 145 -5.77 -5.68 16.22
N ASP A 146 -5.82 -6.85 16.88
CA ASP A 146 -7.06 -7.61 17.04
C ASP A 146 -8.09 -6.86 17.90
N GLN A 147 -7.65 -6.15 18.94
CA GLN A 147 -8.54 -5.33 19.78
C GLN A 147 -9.04 -4.09 19.02
N ALA A 148 -8.18 -3.40 18.30
CA ALA A 148 -8.54 -2.24 17.48
C ALA A 148 -9.52 -2.65 16.37
N ALA A 149 -9.25 -3.73 15.65
CA ALA A 149 -10.15 -4.28 14.63
C ALA A 149 -11.55 -4.60 15.21
N ALA A 150 -11.60 -5.23 16.38
CA ALA A 150 -12.87 -5.53 17.06
C ALA A 150 -13.64 -4.24 17.43
N ARG A 151 -12.95 -3.20 17.95
CA ARG A 151 -13.56 -1.88 18.23
C ARG A 151 -14.13 -1.24 16.97
N LEU A 152 -13.44 -1.39 15.83
CA LEU A 152 -13.85 -0.86 14.53
C LEU A 152 -14.88 -1.74 13.80
N GLY A 153 -15.28 -2.88 14.38
CA GLY A 153 -16.25 -3.80 13.78
C GLY A 153 -15.69 -4.61 12.62
N VAL A 154 -14.37 -4.81 12.55
CA VAL A 154 -13.67 -5.57 11.52
C VAL A 154 -13.46 -7.01 11.99
N ALA A 155 -14.06 -7.96 11.29
CA ALA A 155 -13.89 -9.38 11.58
C ALA A 155 -12.55 -9.92 11.04
N HIS A 156 -11.98 -10.95 11.68
CA HIS A 156 -10.75 -11.59 11.21
C HIS A 156 -10.83 -12.09 9.76
N SER A 157 -12.02 -12.48 9.29
CA SER A 157 -12.24 -12.91 7.89
C SER A 157 -12.04 -11.78 6.86
N GLN A 158 -12.00 -10.53 7.29
CA GLN A 158 -11.76 -9.36 6.45
C GLN A 158 -10.28 -8.97 6.40
N TYR A 159 -9.42 -9.63 7.19
CA TYR A 159 -7.99 -9.35 7.21
C TYR A 159 -7.33 -9.72 5.89
N VAL A 160 -6.62 -8.77 5.32
CA VAL A 160 -5.87 -8.89 4.07
C VAL A 160 -4.39 -8.64 4.35
N THR A 161 -3.55 -9.65 4.11
CA THR A 161 -2.08 -9.54 4.30
C THR A 161 -1.33 -9.24 3.02
N LEU A 162 -2.06 -9.06 1.91
CA LEU A 162 -1.50 -8.77 0.60
C LEU A 162 -0.93 -7.34 0.53
N SER A 163 0.17 -7.18 -0.19
CA SER A 163 0.69 -5.86 -0.54
C SER A 163 -0.18 -5.18 -1.61
N TYR A 164 -0.10 -3.84 -1.73
CA TYR A 164 -0.79 -3.11 -2.82
C TYR A 164 -0.39 -3.60 -4.20
N GLY A 165 0.88 -3.96 -4.42
CA GLY A 165 1.30 -4.57 -5.68
C GLY A 165 0.58 -5.89 -5.97
N ARG A 166 0.35 -6.75 -4.94
CA ARG A 166 -0.38 -8.00 -5.13
C ARG A 166 -1.88 -7.78 -5.30
N LEU A 167 -2.47 -6.83 -4.58
CA LEU A 167 -3.87 -6.42 -4.79
C LEU A 167 -4.08 -5.90 -6.21
N PHE A 168 -3.13 -5.12 -6.72
CA PHE A 168 -3.16 -4.60 -8.07
C PHE A 168 -3.03 -5.72 -9.12
N ASP A 169 -2.13 -6.71 -8.91
CA ASP A 169 -2.05 -7.88 -9.80
C ASP A 169 -3.42 -8.58 -9.91
N LEU A 170 -4.09 -8.83 -8.78
CA LEU A 170 -5.43 -9.46 -8.76
C LEU A 170 -6.49 -8.59 -9.44
N TRP A 171 -6.51 -7.29 -9.16
CA TRP A 171 -7.42 -6.35 -9.78
C TRP A 171 -7.23 -6.32 -11.31
N ARG A 172 -5.99 -6.32 -11.79
CA ARG A 172 -5.68 -6.36 -13.23
C ARG A 172 -6.19 -7.64 -13.89
N GLU A 173 -6.03 -8.78 -13.23
CA GLU A 173 -6.53 -10.08 -13.71
C GLU A 173 -8.06 -10.04 -13.83
N GLU A 174 -8.76 -9.55 -12.81
CA GLU A 174 -10.23 -9.48 -12.76
C GLU A 174 -10.79 -8.51 -13.81
N HIS A 175 -10.17 -7.34 -13.97
CA HIS A 175 -10.64 -6.29 -14.87
C HIS A 175 -10.01 -6.34 -16.27
N HIS A 176 -9.16 -7.36 -16.55
CA HIS A 176 -8.41 -7.47 -17.80
C HIS A 176 -7.65 -6.19 -18.18
N SER A 177 -7.13 -5.49 -17.16
CA SER A 177 -6.51 -4.18 -17.31
C SER A 177 -5.06 -4.27 -17.79
N ALA A 178 -4.71 -3.42 -18.77
CA ALA A 178 -3.36 -3.26 -19.28
C ALA A 178 -2.49 -2.27 -18.45
N ALA A 179 -3.02 -1.70 -17.36
CA ALA A 179 -2.25 -0.79 -16.52
C ALA A 179 -1.01 -1.50 -15.95
N GLU A 180 0.15 -0.86 -16.03
CA GLU A 180 1.42 -1.42 -15.51
C GLU A 180 1.72 -0.93 -14.11
N ASP A 181 1.24 0.27 -13.74
CA ASP A 181 1.42 0.92 -12.47
C ASP A 181 0.08 1.18 -11.77
N LEU A 182 0.07 1.17 -10.44
CA LEU A 182 -1.09 1.49 -9.61
C LEU A 182 -1.15 3.01 -9.36
N THR A 183 -1.19 3.78 -10.42
CA THR A 183 -1.38 5.24 -10.36
C THR A 183 -2.79 5.62 -10.80
N PHE A 184 -3.31 6.74 -10.30
CA PHE A 184 -4.65 7.20 -10.69
C PHE A 184 -4.77 7.39 -12.20
N ALA A 185 -3.72 7.91 -12.84
CA ALA A 185 -3.70 8.12 -14.28
C ALA A 185 -3.67 6.81 -15.07
N ALA A 186 -2.86 5.81 -14.66
CA ALA A 186 -2.73 4.54 -15.36
C ALA A 186 -4.00 3.70 -15.29
N VAL A 187 -4.63 3.63 -14.10
CA VAL A 187 -5.88 2.87 -13.90
C VAL A 187 -7.03 3.49 -14.67
N GLN A 188 -7.26 4.80 -14.58
CA GLN A 188 -8.31 5.50 -15.32
C GLN A 188 -8.09 5.45 -16.85
N GLY A 189 -6.85 5.49 -17.29
CA GLY A 189 -6.50 5.39 -18.71
C GLY A 189 -6.83 4.01 -19.28
N ALA A 190 -6.55 2.95 -18.53
CA ALA A 190 -6.84 1.58 -18.92
C ALA A 190 -8.35 1.28 -18.98
N GLU A 191 -9.14 1.81 -18.05
CA GLU A 191 -10.61 1.69 -18.06
C GLU A 191 -11.24 2.34 -19.30
N LYS A 192 -10.77 3.53 -19.69
CA LYS A 192 -11.26 4.23 -20.91
C LYS A 192 -10.93 3.47 -22.18
N SER A 193 -9.73 2.88 -22.28
CA SER A 193 -9.31 2.10 -23.46
C SER A 193 -10.12 0.81 -23.61
N GLY A 194 -10.55 0.18 -22.51
CA GLY A 194 -11.39 -1.01 -22.52
C GLY A 194 -12.82 -0.75 -23.02
N LEU A 195 -13.35 0.46 -22.81
CA LEU A 195 -14.69 0.86 -23.26
C LEU A 195 -14.74 1.21 -24.76
N GLU A 196 -13.64 1.69 -25.32
CA GLU A 196 -13.56 2.04 -26.76
C GLU A 196 -13.34 0.82 -27.67
N GLY A 197 -12.80 -0.29 -27.16
CA GLY A 197 -12.57 -1.53 -27.91
C GLY A 197 -13.80 -2.40 -28.15
N GLY A 198 -14.95 -2.08 -27.53
CA GLY A 198 -16.21 -2.85 -27.61
C GLY A 198 -17.17 -2.46 -28.76
N GLY A 199 -16.73 -1.65 -29.72
CA GLY A 199 -17.52 -1.25 -30.89
C GLY A 199 -17.76 -2.42 -31.82
N VAL A 200 -18.96 -3.01 -31.76
CA VAL A 200 -19.46 -4.08 -32.61
C VAL A 200 -19.40 -3.64 -34.07
N SER A 201 -18.56 -4.30 -34.87
CA SER A 201 -18.72 -4.34 -36.35
C SER A 201 -19.96 -5.13 -36.70
N THR A 202 -21.02 -4.46 -37.10
CA THR A 202 -22.17 -5.09 -37.76
C THR A 202 -21.75 -5.40 -39.18
N PRO A 203 -21.78 -6.66 -39.65
CA PRO A 203 -21.57 -6.95 -41.06
C PRO A 203 -22.82 -6.54 -41.87
N ALA A 204 -22.56 -5.89 -42.99
CA ALA A 204 -23.55 -5.56 -44.04
C ALA A 204 -24.01 -6.80 -44.80
#